data_725485622b153faecf4206c9acdc0fbe
#
_entry.id   725485622b153faecf4206c9acdc0fbe
#
_cell.length_a   1.000
_cell.length_b   1.000
_cell.length_c   1.000
_cell.angle_alpha   90.00
_cell.angle_beta   90.00
_cell.angle_gamma   90.00
#
_symmetry.space_group_name_H-M   'P 1'
#
loop_
_entity.id
_entity.type
_entity.pdbx_description
1 polymer ?
#
loop_
_entity_poly.entity_id
_entity_poly.type
_entity_poly.pdbx_seq_one_letter_code
_entity_poly.pdbx_strand_id
1 'polypeptide(L)'
;TMGADAAAFATAGIAATRGRELRAFSVRKEDKGHGGGGRVAGALEPGDRVAITEDAVTRGVSMLEAAEVVRSCGAEPVLLVPVVDRGGTVAALAAEAGLELRALVTAPELGFPFEKDVP
;
A
#
# COMPACT_ATOMS: atom_id res chain seq x y z
N THR A 1 4.42 4.75 4.01
CA THR A 1 4.60 4.95 5.45
C THR A 1 5.86 4.26 5.96
N MET A 2 6.38 4.70 7.08
CA MET A 2 7.61 4.14 7.63
C MET A 2 7.57 2.62 7.82
N GLY A 3 6.45 2.09 8.30
CA GLY A 3 6.31 0.64 8.51
C GLY A 3 6.37 -0.18 7.23
N ALA A 4 5.83 0.34 6.16
CA ALA A 4 5.75 -0.36 4.88
C ALA A 4 6.95 -0.09 3.95
N ASP A 5 7.72 0.96 4.20
CA ASP A 5 8.80 1.36 3.30
C ASP A 5 9.86 0.27 3.15
N ALA A 6 10.25 -0.36 4.25
CA ALA A 6 11.22 -1.46 4.22
C ALA A 6 10.72 -2.62 3.33
N ALA A 7 9.43 -2.98 3.43
CA ALA A 7 8.85 -4.04 2.61
C ALA A 7 8.86 -3.67 1.12
N ALA A 8 8.49 -2.43 0.79
CA ALA A 8 8.46 -1.97 -0.60
C ALA A 8 9.85 -1.97 -1.23
N PHE A 9 10.83 -1.39 -0.55
CA PHE A 9 12.19 -1.30 -1.09
C PHE A 9 12.89 -2.66 -1.12
N ALA A 10 12.68 -3.51 -0.13
CA ALA A 10 13.20 -4.88 -0.14
C ALA A 10 12.59 -5.71 -1.27
N THR A 11 11.30 -5.56 -1.54
CA THR A 11 10.63 -6.24 -2.65
C THR A 11 11.25 -5.85 -3.99
N ALA A 12 11.49 -4.56 -4.20
CA ALA A 12 12.15 -4.10 -5.43
C ALA A 12 13.58 -4.68 -5.55
N GLY A 13 14.33 -4.72 -4.45
CA GLY A 13 15.67 -5.30 -4.42
C GLY A 13 15.67 -6.79 -4.74
N ILE A 14 14.78 -7.55 -4.13
CA ILE A 14 14.67 -9.00 -4.38
C ILE A 14 14.20 -9.27 -5.81
N ALA A 15 13.26 -8.50 -6.33
CA ALA A 15 12.80 -8.62 -7.71
C ALA A 15 13.98 -8.45 -8.70
N ALA A 16 14.86 -7.49 -8.44
CA ALA A 16 16.04 -7.26 -9.27
C ALA A 16 16.96 -8.49 -9.31
N THR A 17 17.13 -9.20 -8.19
CA THR A 17 17.92 -10.43 -8.14
C THR A 17 17.30 -11.57 -8.96
N ARG A 18 16.00 -11.47 -9.27
CA ARG A 18 15.25 -12.45 -10.06
C ARG A 18 15.01 -11.98 -11.49
N GLY A 19 15.73 -10.96 -11.93
CA GLY A 19 15.63 -10.43 -13.28
C GLY A 19 14.37 -9.61 -13.55
N ARG A 20 13.67 -9.15 -12.51
CA ARG A 20 12.48 -8.31 -12.64
C ARG A 20 12.77 -6.91 -12.15
N GLU A 21 12.41 -5.93 -12.94
CA GLU A 21 12.58 -4.53 -12.57
C GLU A 21 11.30 -4.01 -11.94
N LEU A 22 11.38 -3.68 -10.65
CA LEU A 22 10.33 -2.98 -9.93
C LEU A 22 10.93 -1.72 -9.32
N ARG A 23 10.24 -0.61 -9.48
CA ARG A 23 10.63 0.65 -8.85
C ARG A 23 9.84 0.82 -7.57
N ALA A 24 10.48 1.33 -6.53
CA ALA A 24 9.85 1.54 -5.25
C ALA A 24 9.78 3.03 -4.90
N PHE A 25 8.74 3.38 -4.18
CA PHE A 25 8.55 4.73 -3.67
C PHE A 25 7.78 4.68 -2.35
N SER A 26 7.76 5.80 -1.66
CA SER A 26 7.02 5.96 -0.42
C SER A 26 6.02 7.10 -0.55
N VAL A 27 4.86 6.95 0.06
CA VAL A 27 3.87 8.02 0.17
C VAL A 27 3.92 8.56 1.59
N ARG A 28 4.28 9.83 1.72
CA ARG A 28 4.34 10.52 3.01
C ARG A 28 2.93 10.82 3.51
N LYS A 29 2.77 10.85 4.82
CA LYS A 29 1.48 11.24 5.44
C LYS A 29 1.13 12.68 5.13
N GLU A 30 2.12 13.55 5.05
CA GLU A 30 1.94 14.97 4.80
C GLU A 30 2.83 15.44 3.67
N ASP A 31 2.38 16.48 2.98
CA ASP A 31 3.19 17.14 1.97
C ASP A 31 4.43 17.74 2.64
N LYS A 32 5.60 17.58 2.01
CA LYS A 32 6.86 18.11 2.53
C LYS A 32 6.89 19.63 2.64
N GLY A 33 5.99 20.32 1.94
CA GLY A 33 5.85 21.78 2.04
C GLY A 33 6.95 22.60 1.40
N HIS A 34 7.95 21.98 0.82
CA HIS A 34 9.09 22.68 0.20
C HIS A 34 9.42 22.09 -1.17
N GLY A 35 9.36 22.95 -2.16
CA GLY A 35 10.01 22.75 -3.44
C GLY A 35 9.91 21.38 -4.11
N GLY A 36 8.73 21.01 -4.63
CA GLY A 36 8.58 19.90 -5.55
C GLY A 36 8.53 18.52 -4.92
N GLY A 37 8.46 18.45 -3.60
CA GLY A 37 8.44 17.15 -2.93
C GLY A 37 7.11 16.42 -2.99
N GLY A 38 6.01 17.10 -2.85
CA GLY A 38 4.71 16.48 -2.70
C GLY A 38 4.71 15.40 -1.62
N ARG A 39 3.78 14.46 -1.74
CA ARG A 39 3.67 13.33 -0.81
C ARG A 39 4.45 12.10 -1.25
N VAL A 40 5.06 12.11 -2.42
CA VAL A 40 5.78 10.96 -2.97
C VAL A 40 7.29 11.15 -2.84
N ALA A 41 7.95 10.12 -2.33
CA ALA A 41 9.41 10.04 -2.28
C ALA A 41 9.87 8.76 -2.97
N GLY A 42 10.63 8.89 -4.04
CA GLY A 42 11.15 7.76 -4.80
C GLY A 42 10.70 7.78 -6.25
N ALA A 43 10.72 6.62 -6.87
CA ALA A 43 10.58 6.47 -8.32
C ALA A 43 9.14 6.16 -8.72
N LEU A 44 8.32 7.19 -8.87
CA LEU A 44 6.97 7.08 -9.41
C LEU A 44 6.85 7.96 -10.65
N GLU A 45 6.34 7.40 -11.74
CA GLU A 45 6.13 8.12 -13.00
C GLU A 45 4.68 8.01 -13.45
N PRO A 46 4.17 9.01 -14.21
CA PRO A 46 2.86 8.90 -14.83
C PRO A 46 2.76 7.65 -15.70
N GLY A 47 1.62 6.98 -15.65
CA GLY A 47 1.40 5.74 -16.39
C GLY A 47 1.85 4.48 -15.67
N ASP A 48 2.56 4.57 -14.57
CA ASP A 48 2.95 3.40 -13.79
C ASP A 48 1.73 2.67 -13.23
N ARG A 49 1.81 1.33 -13.21
CA ARG A 49 0.87 0.49 -12.48
C ARG A 49 1.47 0.17 -11.12
N VAL A 50 0.72 0.40 -10.07
CA VAL A 50 1.25 0.46 -8.72
C VAL A 50 0.54 -0.53 -7.80
N ALA A 51 1.33 -1.35 -7.10
CA ALA A 51 0.87 -2.10 -5.94
C ALA A 51 1.18 -1.28 -4.69
N ILE A 52 0.18 -1.09 -3.83
CA ILE A 52 0.34 -0.35 -2.59
C ILE A 52 0.46 -1.35 -1.45
N THR A 53 1.52 -1.23 -0.68
CA THR A 53 1.78 -2.12 0.46
C THR A 53 1.69 -1.36 1.78
N GLU A 54 1.29 -2.09 2.81
CA GLU A 54 1.22 -1.62 4.20
C GLU A 54 1.66 -2.76 5.10
N ASP A 55 2.22 -2.46 6.26
CA ASP A 55 2.63 -3.51 7.19
C ASP A 55 1.41 -4.16 7.85
N ALA A 56 0.58 -3.39 8.53
CA ALA A 56 -0.63 -3.88 9.15
C ALA A 56 -1.77 -2.91 8.90
N VAL A 57 -2.93 -3.44 8.56
CA VAL A 57 -4.11 -2.64 8.23
C VAL A 57 -5.23 -2.96 9.19
N THR A 58 -5.80 -1.94 9.79
CA THR A 58 -7.00 -2.05 10.63
C THR A 58 -8.23 -1.62 9.84
N ARG A 59 -8.32 -0.35 9.45
CA ARG A 59 -9.47 0.17 8.68
C ARG A 59 -9.23 0.27 7.19
N GLY A 60 -7.99 0.43 6.77
CA GLY A 60 -7.63 0.54 5.36
C GLY A 60 -7.63 1.96 4.80
N VAL A 61 -7.93 2.95 5.61
CA VAL A 61 -8.04 4.35 5.16
C VAL A 61 -6.72 4.87 4.59
N SER A 62 -5.60 4.57 5.24
CA SER A 62 -4.28 5.02 4.79
C SER A 62 -3.90 4.43 3.43
N MET A 63 -4.27 3.18 3.15
CA MET A 63 -4.01 2.56 1.86
C MET A 63 -4.81 3.23 0.74
N LEU A 64 -6.07 3.55 1.01
CA LEU A 64 -6.91 4.25 0.02
C LEU A 64 -6.44 5.67 -0.21
N GLU A 65 -5.98 6.34 0.83
CA GLU A 65 -5.39 7.67 0.71
C GLU A 65 -4.13 7.62 -0.16
N ALA A 66 -3.27 6.63 0.04
CA ALA A 66 -2.10 6.42 -0.80
C ALA A 66 -2.50 6.15 -2.26
N ALA A 67 -3.57 5.39 -2.49
CA ALA A 67 -4.09 5.15 -3.83
C ALA A 67 -4.50 6.47 -4.52
N GLU A 68 -5.16 7.38 -3.79
CA GLU A 68 -5.53 8.67 -4.34
C GLU A 68 -4.31 9.55 -4.66
N VAL A 69 -3.29 9.52 -3.82
CA VAL A 69 -2.03 10.23 -4.10
C VAL A 69 -1.38 9.68 -5.37
N VAL A 70 -1.36 8.36 -5.54
CA VAL A 70 -0.83 7.71 -6.75
C VAL A 70 -1.61 8.17 -8.00
N ARG A 71 -2.94 8.20 -7.93
CA ARG A 71 -3.77 8.69 -9.04
C ARG A 71 -3.47 10.14 -9.36
N SER A 72 -3.28 10.97 -8.35
CA SER A 72 -2.97 12.39 -8.56
C SER A 72 -1.63 12.62 -9.26
N CYS A 73 -0.74 11.63 -9.21
CA CYS A 73 0.53 11.67 -9.94
C CYS A 73 0.43 11.10 -11.36
N GLY A 74 -0.76 10.75 -11.81
CA GLY A 74 -0.98 10.18 -13.14
C GLY A 74 -0.66 8.70 -13.25
N ALA A 75 -0.44 8.02 -12.14
CA ALA A 75 -0.20 6.58 -12.09
C ALA A 75 -1.49 5.84 -11.70
N GLU A 76 -1.51 4.53 -11.88
CA GLU A 76 -2.69 3.72 -11.66
C GLU A 76 -2.46 2.74 -10.51
N PRO A 77 -3.15 2.90 -9.36
CA PRO A 77 -3.13 1.87 -8.33
C PRO A 77 -3.96 0.68 -8.81
N VAL A 78 -3.40 -0.52 -8.73
CA VAL A 78 -4.04 -1.74 -9.24
C VAL A 78 -4.23 -2.79 -8.15
N LEU A 79 -3.47 -2.72 -7.07
CA LEU A 79 -3.43 -3.78 -6.06
C LEU A 79 -3.10 -3.20 -4.69
N LEU A 80 -3.83 -3.66 -3.67
CA LEU A 80 -3.50 -3.39 -2.27
C LEU A 80 -2.94 -4.67 -1.64
N VAL A 81 -1.75 -4.59 -1.05
CA VAL A 81 -1.05 -5.73 -0.45
C VAL A 81 -0.65 -5.41 0.98
N PRO A 82 -1.58 -5.48 1.95
CA PRO A 82 -1.17 -5.41 3.34
C PRO A 82 -0.45 -6.70 3.74
N VAL A 83 0.57 -6.60 4.58
CA VAL A 83 1.20 -7.81 5.12
C VAL A 83 0.22 -8.50 6.06
N VAL A 84 -0.37 -7.75 6.99
CA VAL A 84 -1.39 -8.29 7.89
C VAL A 84 -2.68 -7.47 7.80
N ASP A 85 -3.78 -8.13 7.48
CA ASP A 85 -5.10 -7.53 7.63
C ASP A 85 -5.63 -7.87 9.04
N ARG A 86 -5.65 -6.86 9.90
CA ARG A 86 -6.11 -6.99 11.28
C ARG A 86 -7.59 -6.67 11.45
N GLY A 87 -8.09 -5.75 10.65
CA GLY A 87 -9.43 -5.18 10.87
C GLY A 87 -10.54 -5.92 10.17
N GLY A 88 -10.28 -6.43 8.99
CA GLY A 88 -11.27 -7.09 8.14
C GLY A 88 -12.15 -6.12 7.34
N THR A 89 -11.90 -4.81 7.42
CA THR A 89 -12.69 -3.80 6.71
C THR A 89 -12.11 -3.38 5.38
N VAL A 90 -10.80 -3.61 5.17
CA VAL A 90 -10.13 -3.16 3.95
C VAL A 90 -10.67 -3.86 2.70
N ALA A 91 -11.15 -5.09 2.82
CA ALA A 91 -11.70 -5.82 1.68
C ALA A 91 -12.90 -5.10 1.04
N ALA A 92 -13.83 -4.62 1.87
CA ALA A 92 -14.99 -3.87 1.37
C ALA A 92 -14.56 -2.53 0.76
N LEU A 93 -13.64 -1.83 1.41
CA LEU A 93 -13.14 -0.55 0.90
C LEU A 93 -12.39 -0.72 -0.42
N ALA A 94 -11.58 -1.76 -0.56
CA ALA A 94 -10.89 -2.07 -1.81
C ALA A 94 -11.89 -2.35 -2.94
N ALA A 95 -12.92 -3.14 -2.65
CA ALA A 95 -13.97 -3.46 -3.63
C ALA A 95 -14.70 -2.19 -4.09
N GLU A 96 -15.07 -1.31 -3.16
CA GLU A 96 -15.73 -0.04 -3.50
C GLU A 96 -14.82 0.85 -4.37
N ALA A 97 -13.52 0.82 -4.13
CA ALA A 97 -12.55 1.60 -4.89
C ALA A 97 -12.15 0.95 -6.22
N GLY A 98 -12.66 -0.25 -6.51
CA GLY A 98 -12.29 -0.99 -7.72
C GLY A 98 -10.88 -1.54 -7.70
N LEU A 99 -10.32 -1.79 -6.51
CA LEU A 99 -8.96 -2.29 -6.33
C LEU A 99 -8.96 -3.76 -5.88
N GLU A 100 -8.02 -4.53 -6.41
CA GLU A 100 -7.78 -5.88 -5.94
C GLU A 100 -7.05 -5.86 -4.60
N LEU A 101 -7.43 -6.75 -3.69
CA LEU A 101 -6.79 -6.90 -2.38
C LEU A 101 -6.12 -8.27 -2.27
N ARG A 102 -4.87 -8.27 -1.84
CA ARG A 102 -4.09 -9.49 -1.57
C ARG A 102 -3.35 -9.33 -0.25
N ALA A 103 -4.04 -9.57 0.86
CA ALA A 103 -3.36 -9.63 2.17
C ALA A 103 -2.46 -10.87 2.21
N LEU A 104 -1.26 -10.73 2.75
CA LEU A 104 -0.36 -11.88 2.90
C LEU A 104 -0.85 -12.80 4.02
N VAL A 105 -1.37 -12.21 5.10
CA VAL A 105 -1.97 -12.95 6.21
C VAL A 105 -3.10 -12.12 6.80
N THR A 106 -4.09 -12.81 7.37
CA THR A 106 -5.20 -12.16 8.09
C THR A 106 -5.14 -12.49 9.57
N ALA A 107 -5.76 -11.65 10.39
CA ALA A 107 -5.84 -11.92 11.84
C ALA A 107 -6.42 -13.31 12.16
N PRO A 108 -7.52 -13.77 11.54
CA PRO A 108 -8.02 -15.12 11.78
C PRO A 108 -7.02 -16.23 11.47
N GLU A 109 -6.20 -16.08 10.43
CA GLU A 109 -5.15 -17.06 10.12
C GLU A 109 -4.08 -17.13 11.21
N LEU A 110 -3.93 -16.08 12.01
CA LEU A 110 -3.01 -16.02 13.14
C LEU A 110 -3.67 -16.44 14.47
N GLY A 111 -4.95 -16.80 14.44
CA GLY A 111 -5.68 -17.22 15.64
C GLY A 111 -6.43 -16.10 16.36
N PHE A 112 -6.60 -14.94 15.73
CA PHE A 112 -7.30 -13.80 16.32
C PHE A 112 -8.51 -13.41 15.47
N PRO A 113 -9.61 -12.94 16.06
CA PRO A 113 -10.71 -12.42 15.25
C PRO A 113 -10.29 -11.14 14.54
N PHE A 114 -10.95 -10.81 13.44
CA PHE A 114 -10.82 -9.45 12.90
C PHE A 114 -11.31 -8.42 13.90
N GLU A 115 -10.69 -7.26 13.95
CA GLU A 115 -11.09 -6.20 14.87
C GLU A 115 -12.54 -5.74 14.66
N LYS A 116 -13.02 -5.75 13.41
CA LYS A 116 -14.43 -5.42 13.11
C LYS A 116 -15.43 -6.35 13.79
N ASP A 117 -15.03 -7.56 14.13
CA ASP A 117 -15.90 -8.60 14.73
C ASP A 117 -15.77 -8.65 16.26
N VAL A 118 -14.91 -7.82 16.83
CA VAL A 118 -14.74 -7.72 18.28
C VAL A 118 -15.75 -6.70 18.83
N PRO A 119 -16.59 -7.08 19.82
CA PRO A 119 -17.59 -6.18 20.40
C PRO A 119 -16.95 -5.00 21.16
#